data_bddc6eeb60db25ad7830bf058e395b02
#
_entry.id   bddc6eeb60db25ad7830bf058e395b02
#
_cell.length_a   1.000
_cell.length_b   1.000
_cell.length_c   1.000
_cell.angle_alpha   90.00
_cell.angle_beta   90.00
_cell.angle_gamma   90.00
#
_symmetry.space_group_name_H-M   'P 1'
#
loop_
_entity.id
_entity.type
_entity.pdbx_description
1 polymer ?
#
loop_
_entity_poly.entity_id
_entity_poly.type
_entity_poly.pdbx_seq_one_letter_code
_entity_poly.pdbx_strand_id
1 'polypeptide(L)'
;MAEKKLNGTVIVTYRCNARCTMCNRYKAPSRPEEELSIETIKKLPKMYFTNITGGEPFIRQDLKDIVRELYKKSDRIVISTNGFFTDRIIDLCEEFPNVGIRISIEGLQHTNDTIRGLENGYNRGYATLKKLVELKHPDVGFGMTVQDLNAPDLVPLYKISDELGMEFATASLHNSFYFVEAKNIIRDRPMVAKNFEDLVNELLRSNSPKKWFRAYFNHGLINYIYGQPRLLPCDMAF
;
A
#
# COMPACT_ATOMS: atom_id res chain seq x y z
N MET A 1 13.58 30.93 -4.46
CA MET A 1 12.97 29.96 -3.51
C MET A 1 12.88 28.62 -4.23
N ALA A 2 13.36 27.53 -3.65
CA ALA A 2 13.20 26.19 -4.24
C ALA A 2 11.70 25.87 -4.33
N GLU A 3 11.26 25.40 -5.50
CA GLU A 3 9.88 25.01 -5.72
C GLU A 3 9.54 23.85 -4.77
N LYS A 4 8.52 24.01 -3.90
CA LYS A 4 8.11 22.97 -2.95
C LYS A 4 7.51 21.81 -3.72
N LYS A 5 8.23 20.70 -3.82
CA LYS A 5 7.72 19.48 -4.45
C LYS A 5 6.63 18.87 -3.58
N LEU A 6 5.57 18.40 -4.19
CA LEU A 6 4.40 17.82 -3.54
C LEU A 6 4.55 16.30 -3.38
N ASN A 7 3.91 15.76 -2.35
CA ASN A 7 3.61 14.34 -2.27
C ASN A 7 2.21 14.11 -2.82
N GLY A 8 2.04 13.16 -3.73
CA GLY A 8 0.77 12.93 -4.43
C GLY A 8 0.31 11.48 -4.40
N THR A 9 -1.00 11.28 -4.40
CA THR A 9 -1.64 10.00 -4.68
C THR A 9 -2.43 10.11 -5.98
N VAL A 10 -2.13 9.26 -6.95
CA VAL A 10 -2.79 9.21 -8.24
C VAL A 10 -3.67 7.96 -8.29
N ILE A 11 -4.99 8.18 -8.22
CA ILE A 11 -5.99 7.12 -8.32
C ILE A 11 -6.29 6.91 -9.80
N VAL A 12 -5.75 5.83 -10.37
CA VAL A 12 -5.84 5.61 -11.83
C VAL A 12 -7.12 4.91 -12.27
N THR A 13 -7.76 4.14 -11.39
CA THR A 13 -9.01 3.41 -11.66
C THR A 13 -9.76 3.12 -10.37
N TYR A 14 -11.06 2.92 -10.46
CA TYR A 14 -11.88 2.36 -9.38
C TYR A 14 -12.29 0.90 -9.63
N ARG A 15 -11.91 0.31 -10.77
CA ARG A 15 -12.10 -1.12 -11.02
C ARG A 15 -11.16 -1.94 -10.16
N CYS A 16 -11.66 -3.04 -9.60
CA CYS A 16 -10.87 -3.94 -8.76
C CYS A 16 -11.36 -5.38 -8.91
N ASN A 17 -10.44 -6.32 -8.94
CA ASN A 17 -10.74 -7.76 -8.92
C ASN A 17 -10.86 -8.33 -7.50
N ALA A 18 -10.46 -7.59 -6.46
CA ALA A 18 -10.62 -7.97 -5.06
C ALA A 18 -11.93 -7.43 -4.47
N ARG A 19 -12.44 -8.09 -3.42
CA ARG A 19 -13.67 -7.75 -2.71
C ARG A 19 -13.43 -7.58 -1.22
N CYS A 20 -12.45 -6.70 -0.90
CA CYS A 20 -11.98 -6.51 0.47
C CYS A 20 -13.11 -6.11 1.41
N THR A 21 -13.14 -6.71 2.60
CA THR A 21 -14.18 -6.46 3.62
C THR A 21 -14.18 -5.01 4.12
N MET A 22 -13.04 -4.34 4.06
CA MET A 22 -12.84 -2.94 4.49
C MET A 22 -13.03 -1.91 3.37
N CYS A 23 -13.32 -2.36 2.14
CA CYS A 23 -13.38 -1.49 0.96
C CYS A 23 -14.50 -1.94 0.04
N ASN A 24 -15.43 -1.03 -0.27
CA ASN A 24 -16.56 -1.28 -1.15
C ASN A 24 -16.32 -0.77 -2.58
N ARG A 25 -15.09 -0.43 -2.94
CA ARG A 25 -14.78 0.15 -4.25
C ARG A 25 -15.18 -0.75 -5.44
N TYR A 26 -15.09 -2.07 -5.26
CA TYR A 26 -15.53 -3.04 -6.26
C TYR A 26 -17.05 -2.98 -6.57
N LYS A 27 -17.86 -2.39 -5.66
CA LYS A 27 -19.31 -2.17 -5.85
C LYS A 27 -19.61 -0.91 -6.67
N ALA A 28 -18.65 0.00 -6.76
CA ALA A 28 -18.76 1.27 -7.49
C ALA A 28 -17.52 1.47 -8.39
N PRO A 29 -17.33 0.60 -9.41
CA PRO A 29 -16.21 0.71 -10.33
C PRO A 29 -16.36 1.94 -11.23
N SER A 30 -15.25 2.52 -11.66
CA SER A 30 -15.25 3.50 -12.73
C SER A 30 -15.53 2.85 -14.08
N ARG A 31 -16.13 3.60 -14.99
CA ARG A 31 -16.09 3.27 -16.42
C ARG A 31 -14.74 3.73 -16.99
N PRO A 32 -14.20 3.08 -18.03
CA PRO A 32 -12.90 3.46 -18.59
C PRO A 32 -12.80 4.94 -19.00
N GLU A 33 -13.89 5.52 -19.52
CA GLU A 33 -13.98 6.92 -19.94
C GLU A 33 -14.00 7.93 -18.77
N GLU A 34 -14.24 7.48 -17.56
CA GLU A 34 -14.23 8.27 -16.31
C GLU A 34 -12.84 8.28 -15.65
N GLU A 35 -11.93 7.42 -16.10
CA GLU A 35 -10.60 7.28 -15.53
C GLU A 35 -9.67 8.40 -16.04
N LEU A 36 -8.64 8.70 -15.25
CA LEU A 36 -7.66 9.73 -15.63
C LEU A 36 -7.05 9.42 -17.01
N SER A 37 -7.16 10.35 -17.94
CA SER A 37 -6.51 10.27 -19.24
C SER A 37 -5.02 10.62 -19.14
N ILE A 38 -4.22 10.16 -20.09
CA ILE A 38 -2.80 10.54 -20.21
C ILE A 38 -2.65 12.07 -20.29
N GLU A 39 -3.55 12.77 -20.99
CA GLU A 39 -3.53 14.22 -21.07
C GLU A 39 -3.77 14.91 -19.71
N THR A 40 -4.58 14.30 -18.85
CA THR A 40 -4.75 14.77 -17.47
C THR A 40 -3.50 14.53 -16.64
N ILE A 41 -2.89 13.35 -16.77
CA ILE A 41 -1.63 13.00 -16.09
C ILE A 41 -0.51 13.98 -16.49
N LYS A 42 -0.41 14.37 -17.75
CA LYS A 42 0.56 15.37 -18.23
C LYS A 42 0.43 16.74 -17.56
N LYS A 43 -0.74 17.08 -17.02
CA LYS A 43 -0.99 18.37 -16.34
C LYS A 43 -0.59 18.35 -14.85
N LEU A 44 -0.31 17.19 -14.27
CA LEU A 44 0.08 17.10 -12.87
C LEU A 44 1.40 17.86 -12.61
N PRO A 45 1.56 18.47 -11.44
CA PRO A 45 2.77 19.18 -11.06
C PRO A 45 3.96 18.22 -10.86
N LYS A 46 5.15 18.78 -10.66
CA LYS A 46 6.31 18.02 -10.20
C LYS A 46 6.11 17.55 -8.76
N MET A 47 6.43 16.29 -8.49
CA MET A 47 6.23 15.63 -7.20
C MET A 47 7.55 15.05 -6.67
N TYR A 48 7.73 15.12 -5.36
CA TYR A 48 8.80 14.39 -4.69
C TYR A 48 8.46 12.90 -4.62
N PHE A 49 7.21 12.60 -4.28
CA PHE A 49 6.71 11.24 -4.15
C PHE A 49 5.34 11.10 -4.80
N THR A 50 5.15 10.03 -5.56
CA THR A 50 3.86 9.67 -6.16
C THR A 50 3.50 8.24 -5.79
N ASN A 51 2.35 8.07 -5.11
CA ASN A 51 1.73 6.76 -4.95
C ASN A 51 0.68 6.56 -6.04
N ILE A 52 0.91 5.60 -6.93
CA ILE A 52 -0.11 5.16 -7.90
C ILE A 52 -0.96 4.09 -7.22
N THR A 53 -2.25 4.31 -7.20
CA THR A 53 -3.21 3.40 -6.58
C THR A 53 -4.53 3.40 -7.35
N GLY A 54 -5.51 2.69 -6.82
CA GLY A 54 -6.82 2.64 -7.44
C GLY A 54 -7.69 1.60 -6.75
N GLY A 55 -8.61 1.01 -7.48
CA GLY A 55 -9.10 -0.32 -7.14
C GLY A 55 -7.91 -1.29 -7.28
N GLU A 56 -7.61 -1.70 -8.51
CA GLU A 56 -6.38 -2.41 -8.84
C GLU A 56 -5.73 -1.76 -10.07
N PRO A 57 -4.58 -1.08 -9.94
CA PRO A 57 -3.95 -0.37 -11.04
C PRO A 57 -3.63 -1.25 -12.25
N PHE A 58 -3.22 -2.49 -12.03
CA PHE A 58 -2.85 -3.42 -13.08
C PHE A 58 -4.03 -3.95 -13.91
N ILE A 59 -5.26 -3.55 -13.64
CA ILE A 59 -6.40 -3.74 -14.54
C ILE A 59 -6.31 -2.82 -15.77
N ARG A 60 -5.71 -1.63 -15.62
CA ARG A 60 -5.54 -0.68 -16.73
C ARG A 60 -4.53 -1.20 -17.76
N GLN A 61 -4.91 -1.16 -19.05
CA GLN A 61 -4.04 -1.60 -20.12
C GLN A 61 -2.93 -0.57 -20.42
N ASP A 62 -3.20 0.70 -20.17
CA ASP A 62 -2.32 1.84 -20.41
C ASP A 62 -1.52 2.27 -19.15
N LEU A 63 -1.44 1.41 -18.11
CA LEU A 63 -0.72 1.74 -16.87
C LEU A 63 0.75 2.11 -17.13
N LYS A 64 1.42 1.45 -18.08
CA LYS A 64 2.81 1.77 -18.46
C LYS A 64 2.93 3.19 -19.00
N ASP A 65 1.97 3.64 -19.80
CA ASP A 65 1.98 5.00 -20.36
C ASP A 65 1.76 6.05 -19.25
N ILE A 66 0.89 5.75 -18.28
CA ILE A 66 0.71 6.57 -17.08
C ILE A 66 2.01 6.68 -16.28
N VAL A 67 2.66 5.53 -16.02
CA VAL A 67 3.94 5.49 -15.29
C VAL A 67 5.01 6.29 -16.05
N ARG A 68 5.11 6.15 -17.37
CA ARG A 68 6.06 6.88 -18.22
C ARG A 68 5.89 8.39 -18.10
N GLU A 69 4.65 8.89 -18.05
CA GLU A 69 4.40 10.33 -17.87
C GLU A 69 4.72 10.79 -16.44
N LEU A 70 4.38 10.00 -15.43
CA LEU A 70 4.71 10.31 -14.04
C LEU A 70 6.21 10.24 -13.76
N TYR A 71 6.94 9.36 -14.45
CA TYR A 71 8.40 9.23 -14.32
C TYR A 71 9.15 10.52 -14.69
N LYS A 72 8.57 11.36 -15.56
CA LYS A 72 9.11 12.68 -15.94
C LYS A 72 8.94 13.74 -14.85
N LYS A 73 8.11 13.48 -13.85
CA LYS A 73 7.63 14.47 -12.88
C LYS A 73 7.83 14.10 -11.43
N SER A 74 8.12 12.83 -11.15
CA SER A 74 8.20 12.30 -9.79
C SER A 74 9.60 11.80 -9.50
N ASP A 75 10.19 12.22 -8.38
CA ASP A 75 11.50 11.73 -7.97
C ASP A 75 11.41 10.25 -7.50
N ARG A 76 10.28 9.85 -6.93
CA ARG A 76 9.99 8.48 -6.54
C ARG A 76 8.54 8.13 -6.84
N ILE A 77 8.34 6.97 -7.44
CA ILE A 77 7.01 6.40 -7.71
C ILE A 77 6.89 5.08 -6.98
N VAL A 78 5.75 4.86 -6.33
CA VAL A 78 5.38 3.57 -5.74
C VAL A 78 4.00 3.18 -6.28
N ILE A 79 3.81 1.93 -6.65
CA ILE A 79 2.52 1.38 -7.06
C ILE A 79 1.99 0.48 -5.95
N SER A 80 0.80 0.80 -5.44
CA SER A 80 0.05 -0.06 -4.51
C SER A 80 -0.85 -0.99 -5.30
N THR A 81 -0.66 -2.30 -5.15
CA THR A 81 -1.37 -3.35 -5.92
C THR A 81 -1.75 -4.53 -5.02
N ASN A 82 -2.73 -5.32 -5.42
CA ASN A 82 -3.02 -6.58 -4.76
C ASN A 82 -2.08 -7.74 -5.18
N GLY A 83 -1.19 -7.48 -6.13
CA GLY A 83 -0.17 -8.44 -6.56
C GLY A 83 -0.68 -9.59 -7.43
N PHE A 84 -1.93 -9.56 -7.87
CA PHE A 84 -2.55 -10.68 -8.59
C PHE A 84 -2.03 -10.84 -10.03
N PHE A 85 -1.59 -9.76 -10.65
CA PHE A 85 -1.18 -9.71 -12.06
C PHE A 85 0.35 -9.81 -12.21
N THR A 86 0.95 -10.91 -11.75
CA THR A 86 2.40 -11.11 -11.65
C THR A 86 3.15 -10.71 -12.92
N ASP A 87 2.74 -11.24 -14.08
CA ASP A 87 3.47 -11.01 -15.34
C ASP A 87 3.44 -9.54 -15.76
N ARG A 88 2.32 -8.85 -15.55
CA ARG A 88 2.20 -7.41 -15.84
C ARG A 88 3.00 -6.55 -14.88
N ILE A 89 3.12 -6.97 -13.61
CA ILE A 89 3.95 -6.29 -12.61
C ILE A 89 5.42 -6.41 -12.99
N ILE A 90 5.88 -7.61 -13.33
CA ILE A 90 7.27 -7.86 -13.75
C ILE A 90 7.60 -7.08 -15.03
N ASP A 91 6.76 -7.18 -16.05
CA ASP A 91 6.92 -6.46 -17.32
C ASP A 91 6.98 -4.92 -17.13
N LEU A 92 6.23 -4.38 -16.17
CA LEU A 92 6.34 -2.96 -15.82
C LEU A 92 7.67 -2.66 -15.11
N CYS A 93 8.10 -3.51 -14.18
CA CYS A 93 9.36 -3.32 -13.43
C CYS A 93 10.60 -3.44 -14.33
N GLU A 94 10.56 -4.26 -15.37
CA GLU A 94 11.63 -4.36 -16.38
C GLU A 94 11.80 -3.04 -17.15
N GLU A 95 10.70 -2.37 -17.50
CA GLU A 95 10.74 -1.07 -18.18
C GLU A 95 11.07 0.09 -17.21
N PHE A 96 10.61 0.01 -15.96
CA PHE A 96 10.77 1.05 -14.94
C PHE A 96 11.42 0.51 -13.67
N PRO A 97 12.74 0.24 -13.67
CA PRO A 97 13.41 -0.50 -12.60
C PRO A 97 13.46 0.24 -11.24
N ASN A 98 13.16 1.54 -11.21
CA ASN A 98 13.14 2.33 -9.98
C ASN A 98 11.72 2.57 -9.41
N VAL A 99 10.68 1.97 -10.02
CA VAL A 99 9.32 2.06 -9.49
C VAL A 99 9.16 1.09 -8.31
N GLY A 100 8.82 1.60 -7.15
CA GLY A 100 8.54 0.77 -5.97
C GLY A 100 7.22 0.01 -6.13
N ILE A 101 7.19 -1.24 -5.65
CA ILE A 101 5.99 -2.07 -5.63
C ILE A 101 5.60 -2.37 -4.19
N ARG A 102 4.37 -2.04 -3.82
CA ARG A 102 3.77 -2.39 -2.52
C ARG A 102 2.60 -3.32 -2.76
N ILE A 103 2.79 -4.59 -2.42
CA ILE A 103 1.73 -5.59 -2.53
C ILE A 103 0.95 -5.61 -1.24
N SER A 104 -0.36 -5.39 -1.36
CA SER A 104 -1.27 -5.41 -0.22
C SER A 104 -1.51 -6.84 0.24
N ILE A 105 -0.96 -7.18 1.40
CA ILE A 105 -1.14 -8.46 2.09
C ILE A 105 -1.66 -8.16 3.50
N GLU A 106 -2.85 -8.65 3.80
CA GLU A 106 -3.59 -8.30 5.01
C GLU A 106 -3.43 -9.34 6.14
N GLY A 107 -2.40 -10.18 6.10
CA GLY A 107 -2.15 -11.21 7.11
C GLY A 107 -1.58 -12.48 6.48
N LEU A 108 -1.54 -13.57 7.23
CA LEU A 108 -1.20 -14.89 6.73
C LEU A 108 -2.30 -15.39 5.77
N GLN A 109 -2.07 -16.48 5.07
CA GLN A 109 -2.87 -16.93 3.92
C GLN A 109 -4.39 -16.88 4.18
N HIS A 110 -4.87 -17.53 5.23
CA HIS A 110 -6.30 -17.60 5.52
C HIS A 110 -6.90 -16.22 5.84
N THR A 111 -6.23 -15.47 6.69
CA THR A 111 -6.64 -14.11 7.09
C THR A 111 -6.65 -13.17 5.89
N ASN A 112 -5.59 -13.21 5.08
CA ASN A 112 -5.49 -12.39 3.89
C ASN A 112 -6.64 -12.66 2.91
N ASP A 113 -6.87 -13.92 2.56
CA ASP A 113 -7.86 -14.29 1.54
C ASP A 113 -9.29 -13.99 2.03
N THR A 114 -9.54 -14.15 3.34
CA THR A 114 -10.80 -13.74 3.98
C THR A 114 -11.02 -12.22 3.88
N ILE A 115 -10.02 -11.41 4.25
CA ILE A 115 -10.15 -9.95 4.26
C ILE A 115 -10.24 -9.41 2.83
N ARG A 116 -9.42 -9.91 1.92
CA ARG A 116 -9.35 -9.40 0.56
C ARG A 116 -10.46 -9.93 -0.35
N GLY A 117 -11.16 -11.00 0.06
CA GLY A 117 -12.20 -11.63 -0.76
C GLY A 117 -11.68 -12.02 -2.13
N LEU A 118 -10.46 -12.52 -2.19
CA LEU A 118 -9.74 -12.88 -3.42
C LEU A 118 -9.16 -14.27 -3.24
N GLU A 119 -9.75 -15.24 -3.92
CA GLU A 119 -9.31 -16.64 -3.86
C GLU A 119 -7.84 -16.78 -4.28
N ASN A 120 -7.07 -17.49 -3.44
CA ASN A 120 -5.63 -17.66 -3.63
C ASN A 120 -4.83 -16.35 -3.73
N GLY A 121 -5.38 -15.26 -3.19
CA GLY A 121 -4.81 -13.92 -3.26
C GLY A 121 -3.47 -13.81 -2.56
N TYR A 122 -3.36 -14.43 -1.37
CA TYR A 122 -2.10 -14.50 -0.63
C TYR A 122 -0.98 -15.15 -1.45
N ASN A 123 -1.22 -16.36 -1.95
CA ASN A 123 -0.19 -17.12 -2.68
C ASN A 123 0.25 -16.39 -3.95
N ARG A 124 -0.68 -15.77 -4.68
CA ARG A 124 -0.36 -14.97 -5.87
C ARG A 124 0.46 -13.72 -5.52
N GLY A 125 0.01 -12.93 -4.55
CA GLY A 125 0.74 -11.75 -4.09
C GLY A 125 2.13 -12.09 -3.57
N TYR A 126 2.23 -13.15 -2.76
CA TYR A 126 3.50 -13.63 -2.22
C TYR A 126 4.44 -14.17 -3.32
N ALA A 127 3.92 -14.91 -4.29
CA ALA A 127 4.71 -15.37 -5.45
C ALA A 127 5.24 -14.20 -6.28
N THR A 128 4.42 -13.16 -6.49
CA THR A 128 4.86 -11.93 -7.17
C THR A 128 5.99 -11.25 -6.41
N LEU A 129 5.87 -11.13 -5.07
CA LEU A 129 6.92 -10.56 -4.23
C LEU A 129 8.22 -11.36 -4.32
N LYS A 130 8.15 -12.70 -4.19
CA LYS A 130 9.33 -13.56 -4.31
C LYS A 130 10.02 -13.37 -5.65
N LYS A 131 9.27 -13.33 -6.74
CA LYS A 131 9.83 -13.13 -8.09
C LYS A 131 10.52 -11.76 -8.21
N LEU A 132 9.96 -10.70 -7.64
CA LEU A 132 10.60 -9.37 -7.61
C LEU A 132 11.90 -9.38 -6.78
N VAL A 133 11.92 -10.09 -5.64
CA VAL A 133 13.13 -10.25 -4.82
C VAL A 133 14.20 -11.04 -5.57
N GLU A 134 13.84 -12.15 -6.24
CA GLU A 134 14.73 -12.95 -7.08
C GLU A 134 15.35 -12.11 -8.22
N LEU A 135 14.57 -11.22 -8.81
CA LEU A 135 15.01 -10.25 -9.82
C LEU A 135 15.82 -9.07 -9.22
N LYS A 136 16.02 -9.04 -7.89
CA LYS A 136 16.72 -7.97 -7.16
C LYS A 136 16.11 -6.59 -7.39
N HIS A 137 14.78 -6.53 -7.53
CA HIS A 137 14.10 -5.25 -7.69
C HIS A 137 14.31 -4.39 -6.42
N PRO A 138 14.75 -3.12 -6.55
CA PRO A 138 15.33 -2.37 -5.43
C PRO A 138 14.30 -1.90 -4.40
N ASP A 139 13.02 -1.75 -4.76
CA ASP A 139 11.98 -1.17 -3.89
C ASP A 139 10.71 -2.03 -3.89
N VAL A 140 10.74 -3.09 -3.10
CA VAL A 140 9.62 -4.06 -2.95
C VAL A 140 9.17 -4.13 -1.50
N GLY A 141 7.89 -4.34 -1.27
CA GLY A 141 7.40 -4.57 0.09
C GLY A 141 5.92 -4.92 0.20
N PHE A 142 5.52 -5.22 1.43
CA PHE A 142 4.15 -5.42 1.82
C PHE A 142 3.47 -4.10 2.22
N GLY A 143 2.16 -4.04 2.04
CA GLY A 143 1.28 -3.07 2.67
C GLY A 143 0.16 -3.80 3.43
N MET A 144 -0.01 -3.50 4.72
CA MET A 144 -1.03 -4.12 5.57
C MET A 144 -1.89 -3.06 6.25
N THR A 145 -3.22 -3.19 6.12
CA THR A 145 -4.18 -2.38 6.89
C THR A 145 -4.66 -3.20 8.08
N VAL A 146 -4.20 -2.82 9.26
CA VAL A 146 -4.44 -3.58 10.50
C VAL A 146 -5.83 -3.31 11.05
N GLN A 147 -6.54 -4.37 11.37
CA GLN A 147 -7.88 -4.41 11.95
C GLN A 147 -8.00 -5.60 12.92
N ASP A 148 -9.15 -5.76 13.58
CA ASP A 148 -9.35 -6.81 14.59
C ASP A 148 -8.95 -8.20 14.11
N LEU A 149 -9.35 -8.58 12.89
CA LEU A 149 -9.15 -9.94 12.38
C LEU A 149 -7.68 -10.27 12.11
N ASN A 150 -6.89 -9.29 11.67
CA ASN A 150 -5.52 -9.53 11.23
C ASN A 150 -4.43 -8.98 12.17
N ALA A 151 -4.79 -8.29 13.23
CA ALA A 151 -3.81 -7.78 14.18
C ALA A 151 -2.86 -8.88 14.71
N PRO A 152 -3.31 -10.11 15.02
CA PRO A 152 -2.41 -11.19 15.43
C PRO A 152 -1.36 -11.57 14.37
N ASP A 153 -1.63 -11.34 13.09
CA ASP A 153 -0.71 -11.64 11.98
C ASP A 153 0.32 -10.53 11.72
N LEU A 154 0.23 -9.39 12.41
CA LEU A 154 1.05 -8.19 12.15
C LEU A 154 2.55 -8.49 12.32
N VAL A 155 2.96 -9.04 13.46
CA VAL A 155 4.36 -9.37 13.72
C VAL A 155 4.83 -10.57 12.89
N PRO A 156 4.07 -11.67 12.77
CA PRO A 156 4.40 -12.76 11.85
C PRO A 156 4.66 -12.30 10.42
N LEU A 157 3.79 -11.46 9.86
CA LEU A 157 3.95 -10.95 8.49
C LEU A 157 5.16 -10.00 8.37
N TYR A 158 5.41 -9.15 9.39
CA TYR A 158 6.62 -8.33 9.45
C TYR A 158 7.89 -9.19 9.40
N LYS A 159 7.97 -10.29 10.16
CA LYS A 159 9.13 -11.18 10.16
C LYS A 159 9.40 -11.78 8.79
N ILE A 160 8.35 -12.22 8.08
CA ILE A 160 8.49 -12.70 6.69
C ILE A 160 9.06 -11.59 5.79
N SER A 161 8.56 -10.36 5.93
CA SER A 161 9.07 -9.21 5.17
C SER A 161 10.54 -8.90 5.48
N ASP A 162 10.92 -8.97 6.75
CA ASP A 162 12.27 -8.69 7.24
C ASP A 162 13.30 -9.74 6.77
N GLU A 163 12.93 -11.01 6.84
CA GLU A 163 13.75 -12.15 6.33
C GLU A 163 14.02 -12.04 4.83
N LEU A 164 13.07 -11.51 4.07
CA LEU A 164 13.21 -11.28 2.63
C LEU A 164 13.87 -9.92 2.29
N GLY A 165 14.24 -9.13 3.30
CA GLY A 165 14.85 -7.81 3.11
C GLY A 165 13.94 -6.76 2.49
N MET A 166 12.61 -6.93 2.65
CA MET A 166 11.61 -6.07 2.02
C MET A 166 11.10 -4.97 2.95
N GLU A 167 10.44 -3.98 2.34
CA GLU A 167 9.70 -2.96 3.09
C GLU A 167 8.40 -3.52 3.68
N PHE A 168 8.06 -3.04 4.88
CA PHE A 168 6.78 -3.32 5.52
C PHE A 168 6.07 -2.03 5.86
N ALA A 169 5.00 -1.73 5.12
CA ALA A 169 4.17 -0.55 5.33
C ALA A 169 2.88 -0.93 6.06
N THR A 170 2.51 -0.16 7.05
CA THR A 170 1.32 -0.40 7.86
C THR A 170 0.37 0.78 7.81
N ALA A 171 -0.91 0.51 7.94
CA ALA A 171 -1.96 1.47 8.22
C ALA A 171 -2.91 0.89 9.26
N SER A 172 -3.61 1.73 10.01
CA SER A 172 -4.74 1.30 10.82
C SER A 172 -6.03 1.37 10.01
N LEU A 173 -6.97 0.46 10.27
CA LEU A 173 -8.29 0.49 9.65
C LEU A 173 -8.94 1.87 9.83
N HIS A 174 -9.45 2.43 8.74
CA HIS A 174 -10.09 3.75 8.74
C HIS A 174 -11.23 3.82 7.72
N ASN A 175 -12.02 4.86 7.83
CA ASN A 175 -13.07 5.19 6.87
C ASN A 175 -12.54 6.19 5.86
N SER A 176 -13.01 6.09 4.63
CA SER A 176 -12.66 7.03 3.57
C SER A 176 -13.75 7.05 2.50
N PHE A 177 -14.05 8.24 1.98
CA PHE A 177 -14.89 8.36 0.79
C PHE A 177 -14.35 7.54 -0.38
N TYR A 178 -13.03 7.41 -0.44
CA TYR A 178 -12.34 6.59 -1.43
C TYR A 178 -12.71 5.11 -1.35
N PHE A 179 -12.88 4.56 -0.15
CA PHE A 179 -13.28 3.16 0.04
C PHE A 179 -14.78 2.90 -0.19
N VAL A 180 -15.58 3.96 -0.35
CA VAL A 180 -17.06 3.85 -0.31
C VAL A 180 -17.53 3.11 0.95
N GLU A 181 -16.82 3.35 2.06
CA GLU A 181 -17.06 2.72 3.35
C GLU A 181 -16.91 3.74 4.48
N ALA A 182 -17.91 3.81 5.31
CA ALA A 182 -17.99 4.71 6.45
C ALA A 182 -18.25 3.98 7.79
N LYS A 183 -18.30 2.66 7.76
CA LYS A 183 -18.66 1.82 8.92
C LYS A 183 -17.49 0.96 9.41
N ASN A 184 -16.28 1.16 8.86
CA ASN A 184 -15.09 0.51 9.39
C ASN A 184 -14.86 0.94 10.83
N ILE A 185 -14.69 -0.03 11.72
CA ILE A 185 -14.44 0.20 13.13
C ILE A 185 -13.52 -0.88 13.69
N ILE A 186 -12.55 -0.47 14.48
CA ILE A 186 -11.77 -1.35 15.35
C ILE A 186 -12.58 -1.53 16.62
N ARG A 187 -12.98 -2.75 16.91
CA ARG A 187 -13.82 -3.10 18.07
C ARG A 187 -12.98 -3.40 19.30
N ASP A 188 -11.94 -4.21 19.13
CA ASP A 188 -10.98 -4.54 20.18
C ASP A 188 -9.72 -3.68 20.07
N ARG A 189 -9.88 -2.38 20.41
CA ARG A 189 -8.76 -1.41 20.37
C ARG A 189 -7.56 -1.86 21.23
N PRO A 190 -7.74 -2.39 22.47
CA PRO A 190 -6.60 -2.86 23.25
C PRO A 190 -5.80 -3.97 22.57
N MET A 191 -6.48 -4.96 21.98
CA MET A 191 -5.82 -6.07 21.27
C MET A 191 -5.07 -5.56 20.04
N VAL A 192 -5.68 -4.70 19.20
CA VAL A 192 -5.04 -4.14 18.02
C VAL A 192 -3.86 -3.25 18.40
N ALA A 193 -3.99 -2.39 19.42
CA ALA A 193 -2.92 -1.55 19.92
C ALA A 193 -1.75 -2.39 20.47
N LYS A 194 -2.03 -3.47 21.21
CA LYS A 194 -1.01 -4.39 21.73
C LYS A 194 -0.19 -5.02 20.60
N ASN A 195 -0.80 -5.44 19.49
CA ASN A 195 -0.08 -5.99 18.34
C ASN A 195 0.81 -4.92 17.65
N PHE A 196 0.39 -3.65 17.62
CA PHE A 196 1.25 -2.56 17.18
C PHE A 196 2.41 -2.31 18.16
N GLU A 197 2.20 -2.38 19.47
CA GLU A 197 3.27 -2.30 20.47
C GLU A 197 4.31 -3.42 20.29
N ASP A 198 3.85 -4.63 20.02
CA ASP A 198 4.73 -5.77 19.76
C ASP A 198 5.56 -5.55 18.49
N LEU A 199 4.97 -5.00 17.42
CA LEU A 199 5.71 -4.60 16.22
C LEU A 199 6.71 -3.47 16.51
N VAL A 200 6.32 -2.46 17.28
CA VAL A 200 7.23 -1.37 17.68
C VAL A 200 8.44 -1.93 18.43
N ASN A 201 8.20 -2.82 19.39
CA ASN A 201 9.27 -3.45 20.17
C ASN A 201 10.20 -4.29 19.27
N GLU A 202 9.65 -5.03 18.30
CA GLU A 202 10.43 -5.81 17.35
C GLU A 202 11.31 -4.91 16.46
N LEU A 203 10.76 -3.80 15.96
CA LEU A 203 11.48 -2.82 15.14
C LEU A 203 12.63 -2.14 15.91
N LEU A 204 12.42 -1.85 17.19
CA LEU A 204 13.42 -1.20 18.05
C LEU A 204 14.60 -2.11 18.44
N ARG A 205 14.47 -3.44 18.32
CA ARG A 205 15.60 -4.37 18.51
C ARG A 205 16.68 -4.25 17.45
N SER A 206 16.38 -3.60 16.33
CA SER A 206 17.33 -3.41 15.24
C SER A 206 18.18 -2.15 15.43
N ASN A 207 19.42 -2.18 14.93
CA ASN A 207 20.30 -1.01 14.86
C ASN A 207 20.06 -0.13 13.62
N SER A 208 18.97 -0.35 12.86
CA SER A 208 18.65 0.39 11.65
C SER A 208 17.83 1.65 11.96
N PRO A 209 18.33 2.87 11.66
CA PRO A 209 17.57 4.10 11.82
C PRO A 209 16.24 4.08 11.06
N LYS A 210 16.19 3.40 9.92
CA LYS A 210 14.97 3.22 9.13
C LYS A 210 13.90 2.43 9.91
N LYS A 211 14.30 1.36 10.61
CA LYS A 211 13.39 0.59 11.47
C LYS A 211 12.92 1.40 12.69
N TRP A 212 13.78 2.24 13.27
CA TRP A 212 13.39 3.14 14.36
C TRP A 212 12.36 4.18 13.90
N PHE A 213 12.53 4.74 12.70
CA PHE A 213 11.52 5.62 12.12
C PHE A 213 10.19 4.90 11.89
N ARG A 214 10.24 3.64 11.42
CA ARG A 214 9.04 2.79 11.29
C ARG A 214 8.39 2.50 12.64
N ALA A 215 9.18 2.26 13.71
CA ALA A 215 8.67 2.11 15.07
C ALA A 215 7.93 3.36 15.54
N TYR A 216 8.52 4.54 15.34
CA TYR A 216 7.87 5.82 15.67
C TYR A 216 6.55 6.02 14.89
N PHE A 217 6.53 5.71 13.61
CA PHE A 217 5.31 5.77 12.80
C PHE A 217 4.22 4.84 13.34
N ASN A 218 4.57 3.58 13.65
CA ASN A 218 3.62 2.60 14.18
C ASN A 218 3.13 2.96 15.58
N HIS A 219 3.98 3.56 16.42
CA HIS A 219 3.55 4.13 17.70
C HIS A 219 2.48 5.23 17.49
N GLY A 220 2.62 6.06 16.46
CA GLY A 220 1.61 7.04 16.08
C GLY A 220 0.27 6.42 15.66
N LEU A 221 0.27 5.20 15.10
CA LEU A 221 -0.97 4.48 14.78
C LEU A 221 -1.71 4.00 16.03
N ILE A 222 -0.99 3.69 17.13
CA ILE A 222 -1.61 3.38 18.42
C ILE A 222 -2.42 4.59 18.91
N ASN A 223 -1.85 5.80 18.84
CA ASN A 223 -2.57 7.03 19.17
C ASN A 223 -3.85 7.16 18.32
N TYR A 224 -3.74 6.92 17.01
CA TYR A 224 -4.90 6.96 16.10
C TYR A 224 -6.01 5.97 16.53
N ILE A 225 -5.66 4.74 16.93
CA ILE A 225 -6.60 3.71 17.37
C ILE A 225 -7.41 4.21 18.58
N TYR A 226 -6.78 4.94 19.50
CA TYR A 226 -7.43 5.52 20.67
C TYR A 226 -8.07 6.91 20.42
N GLY A 227 -8.07 7.41 19.18
CA GLY A 227 -8.63 8.70 18.83
C GLY A 227 -7.78 9.89 19.29
N GLN A 228 -6.51 9.66 19.58
CA GLN A 228 -5.55 10.71 19.94
C GLN A 228 -4.99 11.40 18.67
N PRO A 229 -4.47 12.63 18.79
CA PRO A 229 -3.83 13.31 17.67
C PRO A 229 -2.69 12.52 17.03
N ARG A 230 -2.52 12.67 15.72
CA ARG A 230 -1.37 12.07 15.01
C ARG A 230 -0.06 12.68 15.47
N LEU A 231 0.97 11.85 15.63
CA LEU A 231 2.33 12.32 15.92
C LEU A 231 3.01 12.95 14.69
N LEU A 232 2.65 12.49 13.50
CA LEU A 232 3.15 13.02 12.24
C LEU A 232 1.98 13.60 11.43
N PRO A 233 2.14 14.80 10.86
CA PRO A 233 1.13 15.36 9.97
C PRO A 233 1.02 14.53 8.69
N CYS A 234 -0.12 14.65 8.00
CA CYS A 234 -0.28 14.07 6.67
C CYS A 234 0.27 15.06 5.64
N ASP A 235 1.30 14.65 4.90
CA ASP A 235 1.96 15.48 3.87
C ASP A 235 1.45 15.16 2.45
N MET A 236 0.45 14.29 2.31
CA MET A 236 -0.14 14.02 1.00
C MET A 236 -0.90 15.25 0.52
N ALA A 237 -0.62 15.68 -0.70
CA ALA A 237 -1.29 16.83 -1.31
C ALA A 237 -2.79 16.58 -1.48
N PHE A 238 -3.55 17.64 -1.37
CA PHE A 238 -5.00 17.65 -1.52
C PHE A 238 -5.39 17.83 -2.99
#